data_a58728865cd4166f25d4a073ca15993d
#
_entry.id   a58728865cd4166f25d4a073ca15993d
#
_cell.length_a   1.000
_cell.length_b   1.000
_cell.length_c   1.000
_cell.angle_alpha   90.00
_cell.angle_beta   90.00
_cell.angle_gamma   90.00
#
_symmetry.space_group_name_H-M   'P 1'
#
loop_
_entity.id
_entity.type
_entity.pdbx_description
1 polymer ?
#
loop_
_entity_poly.entity_id
_entity_poly.type
_entity_poly.pdbx_seq_one_letter_code
_entity_poly.pdbx_strand_id
1 'polypeptide(L)'
;KMGRPLMEPLIWNATSSKPFGRSRLKRPIRSLIDDYVRVVANAAIALEFDTTPQKYILGVTDEQYDTIVSDKFRQYVGAIIAATTNPDTGEKPAFGQLAQGSLSPHVEKMRMTATQFAAATGLTVTDVGVVNDANPTSSDAILAQSQTLVLLAQQLNTGNGDALRTIARMAQAIARKVTLDELTEEERDVMAHFKNPAMPSVAVTADAAIKIASARQEFAATDTFLEMIGFDQADIRRIRAQEQRVRGQQVLMEMENDADNSQRLE
;
A
#
# COMPACT_ATOMS: atom_id res chain seq x y z
N LYS A 1 41.50 -13.83 2.38
CA LYS A 1 40.49 -14.20 1.36
C LYS A 1 39.32 -14.85 2.09
N MET A 2 38.10 -14.32 1.96
CA MET A 2 36.92 -14.80 2.68
C MET A 2 36.39 -16.18 2.27
N GLY A 3 36.96 -16.81 1.26
CA GLY A 3 36.57 -18.16 0.78
C GLY A 3 35.19 -18.26 0.14
N ARG A 4 34.36 -17.16 0.16
CA ARG A 4 33.04 -17.09 -0.46
C ARG A 4 32.82 -15.74 -1.14
N PRO A 5 31.85 -15.61 -2.08
CA PRO A 5 31.45 -14.33 -2.63
C PRO A 5 30.94 -13.40 -1.53
N LEU A 6 31.28 -12.10 -1.61
CA LEU A 6 30.77 -11.05 -0.72
C LEU A 6 29.36 -10.62 -1.13
N MET A 7 28.47 -11.60 -1.22
CA MET A 7 27.10 -11.43 -1.70
C MET A 7 26.20 -12.42 -0.99
N GLU A 8 25.03 -11.96 -0.55
CA GLU A 8 23.98 -12.80 0.01
C GLU A 8 22.65 -12.43 -0.65
N PRO A 9 21.94 -13.41 -1.24
CA PRO A 9 20.68 -13.13 -1.90
C PRO A 9 19.53 -12.95 -0.89
N LEU A 10 18.70 -11.93 -1.06
CA LEU A 10 17.44 -11.78 -0.36
C LEU A 10 16.37 -12.59 -1.09
N ILE A 11 15.95 -13.69 -0.49
CA ILE A 11 15.17 -14.72 -1.17
C ILE A 11 13.74 -14.75 -0.64
N TRP A 12 12.77 -14.77 -1.56
CA TRP A 12 11.36 -15.01 -1.25
C TRP A 12 10.98 -16.46 -1.58
N ASN A 13 10.46 -17.19 -0.59
CA ASN A 13 9.88 -18.53 -0.75
C ASN A 13 10.81 -19.50 -1.47
N ALA A 14 12.03 -19.69 -0.91
CA ALA A 14 12.97 -20.70 -1.37
C ALA A 14 12.39 -22.11 -1.17
N THR A 15 12.62 -22.98 -2.13
CA THR A 15 12.32 -24.42 -2.05
C THR A 15 13.52 -25.22 -2.50
N SER A 16 13.59 -26.50 -2.13
CA SER A 16 14.69 -27.39 -2.58
C SER A 16 14.86 -27.43 -4.09
N SER A 17 13.76 -27.32 -4.85
CA SER A 17 13.78 -27.26 -6.32
C SER A 17 14.07 -25.87 -6.89
N LYS A 18 13.94 -24.81 -6.10
CA LYS A 18 14.20 -23.39 -6.46
C LYS A 18 14.87 -22.66 -5.31
N PRO A 19 16.18 -22.88 -5.11
CA PRO A 19 16.91 -22.32 -3.98
C PRO A 19 16.98 -20.78 -3.99
N PHE A 20 16.91 -20.16 -5.17
CA PHE A 20 16.86 -18.70 -5.31
C PHE A 20 15.43 -18.12 -5.26
N GLY A 21 14.47 -18.91 -4.75
CA GLY A 21 13.11 -18.46 -4.54
C GLY A 21 12.31 -18.28 -5.84
N ARG A 22 11.19 -17.56 -5.71
CA ARG A 22 10.25 -17.28 -6.82
C ARG A 22 9.75 -15.84 -6.73
N SER A 23 9.54 -15.22 -7.87
CA SER A 23 8.87 -13.93 -7.94
C SER A 23 7.42 -14.05 -7.42
N ARG A 24 6.96 -13.04 -6.67
CA ARG A 24 5.54 -12.89 -6.31
C ARG A 24 4.67 -12.55 -7.53
N LEU A 25 5.25 -11.90 -8.54
CA LEU A 25 4.58 -11.56 -9.80
C LEU A 25 4.46 -12.79 -10.70
N LYS A 26 3.58 -13.71 -10.32
CA LYS A 26 3.28 -14.94 -11.06
C LYS A 26 2.42 -14.63 -12.29
N ARG A 27 2.35 -15.60 -13.22
CA ARG A 27 1.54 -15.48 -14.45
C ARG A 27 0.09 -15.08 -14.20
N PRO A 28 -0.65 -15.61 -13.21
CA PRO A 28 -2.03 -15.17 -12.95
C PRO A 28 -2.13 -13.68 -12.60
N ILE A 29 -1.18 -13.15 -11.81
CA ILE A 29 -1.18 -11.72 -11.44
C ILE A 29 -0.95 -10.86 -12.67
N ARG A 30 -0.02 -11.23 -13.56
CA ARG A 30 0.22 -10.50 -14.82
C ARG A 30 -1.02 -10.52 -15.72
N SER A 31 -1.67 -11.67 -15.84
CA SER A 31 -2.91 -11.79 -16.63
C SER A 31 -4.02 -10.89 -16.09
N LEU A 32 -4.16 -10.76 -14.77
CA LEU A 32 -5.14 -9.85 -14.16
C LEU A 32 -4.83 -8.38 -14.44
N ILE A 33 -3.54 -8.00 -14.48
CA ILE A 33 -3.13 -6.65 -14.85
C ILE A 33 -3.47 -6.38 -16.31
N ASP A 34 -3.16 -7.31 -17.22
CA ASP A 34 -3.47 -7.20 -18.63
C ASP A 34 -4.99 -7.10 -18.88
N ASP A 35 -5.78 -7.89 -18.16
CA ASP A 35 -7.24 -7.84 -18.21
C ASP A 35 -7.77 -6.50 -17.72
N TYR A 36 -7.24 -5.96 -16.64
CA TYR A 36 -7.63 -4.65 -16.11
C TYR A 36 -7.37 -3.53 -17.12
N VAL A 37 -6.17 -3.51 -17.72
CA VAL A 37 -5.81 -2.52 -18.74
C VAL A 37 -6.76 -2.59 -19.94
N ARG A 38 -7.12 -3.80 -20.41
CA ARG A 38 -8.08 -3.98 -21.49
C ARG A 38 -9.46 -3.46 -21.14
N VAL A 39 -9.93 -3.74 -19.93
CA VAL A 39 -11.26 -3.27 -19.49
C VAL A 39 -11.31 -1.75 -19.41
N VAL A 40 -10.24 -1.10 -18.90
CA VAL A 40 -10.12 0.36 -18.85
C VAL A 40 -10.13 0.95 -20.26
N ALA A 41 -9.35 0.37 -21.18
CA ALA A 41 -9.32 0.81 -22.58
C ALA A 41 -10.69 0.67 -23.27
N ASN A 42 -11.36 -0.47 -23.07
CA ASN A 42 -12.71 -0.69 -23.61
C ASN A 42 -13.74 0.26 -23.02
N ALA A 43 -13.65 0.57 -21.71
CA ALA A 43 -14.52 1.55 -21.06
C ALA A 43 -14.31 2.97 -21.63
N ALA A 44 -13.06 3.35 -21.87
CA ALA A 44 -12.74 4.64 -22.49
C ALA A 44 -13.33 4.75 -23.91
N ILE A 45 -13.19 3.70 -24.73
CA ILE A 45 -13.78 3.64 -26.07
C ILE A 45 -15.31 3.71 -25.99
N ALA A 46 -15.94 2.91 -25.10
CA ALA A 46 -17.38 2.92 -24.91
C ALA A 46 -17.90 4.32 -24.54
N LEU A 47 -17.16 5.03 -23.66
CA LEU A 47 -17.51 6.38 -23.25
C LEU A 47 -17.49 7.38 -24.42
N GLU A 48 -16.55 7.25 -25.35
CA GLU A 48 -16.51 8.10 -26.56
C GLU A 48 -17.76 7.92 -27.41
N PHE A 49 -18.22 6.68 -27.57
CA PHE A 49 -19.46 6.40 -28.32
C PHE A 49 -20.72 6.85 -27.55
N ASP A 50 -20.73 6.73 -26.22
CA ASP A 50 -21.87 7.16 -25.41
C ASP A 50 -22.01 8.69 -25.33
N THR A 51 -20.93 9.44 -25.47
CA THR A 51 -20.98 10.92 -25.48
C THR A 51 -21.55 11.48 -26.80
N THR A 52 -21.52 10.70 -27.89
CA THR A 52 -22.02 11.10 -29.19
C THR A 52 -23.10 10.12 -29.70
N PRO A 53 -24.31 10.16 -29.11
CA PRO A 53 -25.35 9.19 -29.47
C PRO A 53 -25.74 9.32 -30.93
N GLN A 54 -25.81 8.19 -31.61
CA GLN A 54 -26.22 8.16 -33.02
C GLN A 54 -27.70 8.48 -33.13
N LYS A 55 -28.02 9.48 -33.97
CA LYS A 55 -29.37 9.90 -34.24
C LYS A 55 -29.77 9.31 -35.62
N TYR A 56 -31.04 8.99 -35.79
CA TYR A 56 -31.60 8.55 -37.06
C TYR A 56 -32.85 9.31 -37.36
N ILE A 57 -33.13 9.41 -38.65
CA ILE A 57 -34.32 10.05 -39.22
C ILE A 57 -34.90 9.11 -40.26
N LEU A 58 -36.21 8.94 -40.26
CA LEU A 58 -36.91 8.11 -41.21
C LEU A 58 -38.06 8.92 -41.82
N GLY A 59 -38.48 8.57 -43.08
CA GLY A 59 -39.63 9.19 -43.73
C GLY A 59 -39.38 10.60 -44.28
N VAL A 60 -38.12 10.96 -44.52
CA VAL A 60 -37.74 12.21 -45.17
C VAL A 60 -37.54 12.04 -46.70
N THR A 61 -37.69 13.12 -47.48
CA THR A 61 -37.34 13.11 -48.91
C THR A 61 -35.82 13.23 -49.10
N ASP A 62 -35.33 12.85 -50.31
CA ASP A 62 -33.91 12.93 -50.63
C ASP A 62 -33.36 14.36 -50.49
N GLU A 63 -34.16 15.40 -50.87
CA GLU A 63 -33.77 16.82 -50.74
C GLU A 63 -33.65 17.22 -49.24
N GLN A 64 -34.55 16.75 -48.40
CA GLN A 64 -34.51 16.99 -46.95
C GLN A 64 -33.34 16.27 -46.33
N TYR A 65 -33.04 15.03 -46.75
CA TYR A 65 -31.91 14.27 -46.33
C TYR A 65 -30.58 14.99 -46.62
N ASP A 66 -30.41 15.44 -47.88
CA ASP A 66 -29.20 16.17 -48.30
C ASP A 66 -29.01 17.47 -47.52
N THR A 67 -30.11 18.19 -47.24
CA THR A 67 -30.04 19.41 -46.41
C THR A 67 -29.60 19.11 -44.97
N ILE A 68 -30.12 18.06 -44.38
CA ILE A 68 -29.78 17.64 -43.00
C ILE A 68 -28.34 17.14 -42.92
N VAL A 69 -27.90 16.32 -43.86
CA VAL A 69 -26.55 15.72 -43.87
C VAL A 69 -25.46 16.74 -44.20
N SER A 70 -25.79 17.78 -45.03
CA SER A 70 -24.81 18.81 -45.37
C SER A 70 -24.39 19.68 -44.16
N ASP A 71 -25.24 19.84 -43.15
CA ASP A 71 -24.98 20.67 -41.99
C ASP A 71 -24.40 19.84 -40.82
N LYS A 72 -23.17 19.33 -40.99
CA LYS A 72 -22.48 18.50 -40.01
C LYS A 72 -22.34 19.15 -38.63
N PHE A 73 -22.22 20.46 -38.58
CA PHE A 73 -22.05 21.21 -37.32
C PHE A 73 -23.32 21.18 -36.47
N ARG A 74 -24.51 21.38 -37.10
CA ARG A 74 -25.79 21.31 -36.43
C ARG A 74 -26.13 19.90 -35.92
N GLN A 75 -25.75 18.87 -36.68
CA GLN A 75 -25.93 17.46 -36.25
C GLN A 75 -25.16 17.16 -34.95
N TYR A 76 -23.96 17.73 -34.82
CA TYR A 76 -23.08 17.48 -33.67
C TYR A 76 -23.53 18.22 -32.39
N VAL A 77 -24.02 19.44 -32.55
CA VAL A 77 -24.37 20.33 -31.39
C VAL A 77 -25.81 20.12 -30.87
N GLY A 78 -26.53 19.13 -31.37
CA GLY A 78 -27.89 18.84 -30.85
C GLY A 78 -28.98 19.81 -31.34
N ALA A 79 -28.76 20.44 -32.50
CA ALA A 79 -29.74 21.34 -33.10
C ALA A 79 -31.07 20.63 -33.37
N ILE A 80 -32.16 21.37 -33.28
CA ILE A 80 -33.49 20.91 -33.70
C ILE A 80 -33.50 20.71 -35.20
N ILE A 81 -33.76 19.48 -35.66
CA ILE A 81 -33.95 19.15 -37.07
C ILE A 81 -35.45 19.28 -37.34
N ALA A 82 -35.82 20.16 -38.25
CA ALA A 82 -37.19 20.30 -38.73
C ALA A 82 -37.33 19.59 -40.05
N ALA A 83 -38.29 18.71 -40.18
CA ALA A 83 -38.66 18.05 -41.44
C ALA A 83 -40.19 18.01 -41.54
N THR A 84 -40.68 18.12 -42.78
CA THR A 84 -42.12 18.09 -43.11
C THR A 84 -42.53 16.69 -43.57
N THR A 85 -43.83 16.43 -43.62
CA THR A 85 -44.40 15.20 -44.14
C THR A 85 -43.89 14.98 -45.58
N ASN A 86 -43.50 13.76 -45.93
CA ASN A 86 -43.09 13.37 -47.25
C ASN A 86 -44.31 13.49 -48.22
N PRO A 87 -44.25 14.35 -49.23
CA PRO A 87 -45.39 14.55 -50.13
C PRO A 87 -45.67 13.32 -51.01
N ASP A 88 -44.68 12.47 -51.29
CA ASP A 88 -44.82 11.33 -52.19
C ASP A 88 -45.43 10.11 -51.49
N THR A 89 -45.09 9.87 -50.20
CA THR A 89 -45.58 8.69 -49.45
C THR A 89 -46.62 9.06 -48.41
N GLY A 90 -46.77 10.35 -48.04
CA GLY A 90 -47.66 10.80 -46.95
C GLY A 90 -47.16 10.46 -45.57
N GLU A 91 -45.96 9.90 -45.44
CA GLU A 91 -45.40 9.50 -44.15
C GLU A 91 -44.88 10.73 -43.39
N LYS A 92 -45.07 10.71 -42.07
CA LYS A 92 -44.52 11.72 -41.17
C LYS A 92 -43.08 11.37 -40.80
N PRO A 93 -42.15 12.33 -40.78
CA PRO A 93 -40.79 12.08 -40.35
C PRO A 93 -40.74 11.57 -38.90
N ALA A 94 -40.01 10.48 -38.68
CA ALA A 94 -39.74 9.95 -37.38
C ALA A 94 -38.28 10.18 -36.99
N PHE A 95 -38.07 10.88 -35.88
CA PHE A 95 -36.74 11.14 -35.31
C PHE A 95 -36.53 10.18 -34.16
N GLY A 96 -35.34 9.64 -34.09
CA GLY A 96 -34.95 8.81 -32.97
C GLY A 96 -33.47 8.91 -32.68
N GLN A 97 -33.11 8.35 -31.54
CA GLN A 97 -31.74 8.23 -31.10
C GLN A 97 -31.54 6.78 -30.69
N LEU A 98 -30.44 6.17 -31.08
CA LEU A 98 -30.09 4.84 -30.59
C LEU A 98 -29.88 4.92 -29.08
N ALA A 99 -30.33 3.88 -28.38
CA ALA A 99 -30.16 3.79 -26.93
C ALA A 99 -28.66 3.84 -26.62
N GLN A 100 -28.30 4.69 -25.63
CA GLN A 100 -26.94 4.75 -25.12
C GLN A 100 -26.62 3.45 -24.41
N GLY A 101 -25.38 3.01 -24.54
CA GLY A 101 -24.85 1.90 -23.78
C GLY A 101 -24.76 2.23 -22.29
N SER A 102 -24.55 1.22 -21.47
CA SER A 102 -24.30 1.40 -20.06
C SER A 102 -22.83 1.12 -19.76
N LEU A 103 -22.17 2.02 -19.03
CA LEU A 103 -20.81 1.80 -18.52
C LEU A 103 -20.76 0.90 -17.29
N SER A 104 -21.92 0.61 -16.68
CA SER A 104 -22.02 -0.22 -15.47
C SER A 104 -21.30 -1.58 -15.60
N PRO A 105 -21.45 -2.35 -16.69
CA PRO A 105 -20.73 -3.61 -16.85
C PRO A 105 -19.21 -3.47 -16.85
N HIS A 106 -18.68 -2.36 -17.39
CA HIS A 106 -17.24 -2.08 -17.37
C HIS A 106 -16.75 -1.79 -15.97
N VAL A 107 -17.50 -1.00 -15.19
CA VAL A 107 -17.19 -0.67 -13.78
C VAL A 107 -17.23 -1.94 -12.94
N GLU A 108 -18.26 -2.78 -13.10
CA GLU A 108 -18.36 -4.06 -12.40
C GLU A 108 -17.19 -5.00 -12.73
N LYS A 109 -16.82 -5.08 -14.00
CA LYS A 109 -15.67 -5.89 -14.43
C LYS A 109 -14.36 -5.36 -13.84
N MET A 110 -14.14 -4.05 -13.79
CA MET A 110 -12.98 -3.44 -13.13
C MET A 110 -12.94 -3.81 -11.64
N ARG A 111 -14.04 -3.67 -10.92
CA ARG A 111 -14.15 -4.05 -9.50
C ARG A 111 -13.86 -5.55 -9.29
N MET A 112 -14.41 -6.41 -10.13
CA MET A 112 -14.18 -7.85 -10.04
C MET A 112 -12.70 -8.19 -10.28
N THR A 113 -12.08 -7.60 -11.30
CA THR A 113 -10.65 -7.85 -11.61
C THR A 113 -9.75 -7.33 -10.50
N ALA A 114 -10.05 -6.16 -9.92
CA ALA A 114 -9.33 -5.62 -8.77
C ALA A 114 -9.47 -6.51 -7.52
N THR A 115 -10.66 -7.05 -7.27
CA THR A 115 -10.89 -8.01 -6.16
C THR A 115 -10.10 -9.31 -6.35
N GLN A 116 -10.06 -9.84 -7.58
CA GLN A 116 -9.25 -11.01 -7.90
C GLN A 116 -7.75 -10.74 -7.76
N PHE A 117 -7.31 -9.54 -8.14
CA PHE A 117 -5.91 -9.11 -7.95
C PHE A 117 -5.56 -9.00 -6.46
N ALA A 118 -6.42 -8.40 -5.64
CA ALA A 118 -6.25 -8.34 -4.19
C ALA A 118 -6.11 -9.74 -3.59
N ALA A 119 -7.02 -10.66 -3.93
CA ALA A 119 -6.95 -12.05 -3.47
C ALA A 119 -5.68 -12.78 -3.92
N ALA A 120 -5.22 -12.57 -5.17
CA ALA A 120 -4.02 -13.21 -5.70
C ALA A 120 -2.71 -12.68 -5.10
N THR A 121 -2.70 -11.43 -4.61
CA THR A 121 -1.54 -10.75 -4.04
C THR A 121 -1.51 -10.76 -2.52
N GLY A 122 -2.62 -11.07 -1.86
CA GLY A 122 -2.78 -10.97 -0.41
C GLY A 122 -3.00 -9.52 0.09
N LEU A 123 -3.31 -8.60 -0.83
CA LEU A 123 -3.73 -7.24 -0.51
C LEU A 123 -5.20 -7.22 -0.07
N THR A 124 -5.60 -6.16 0.61
CA THR A 124 -7.02 -5.92 0.87
C THR A 124 -7.70 -5.32 -0.35
N VAL A 125 -9.01 -5.46 -0.45
CA VAL A 125 -9.79 -4.88 -1.56
C VAL A 125 -9.71 -3.35 -1.54
N THR A 126 -9.58 -2.78 -0.34
CA THR A 126 -9.40 -1.33 -0.11
C THR A 126 -8.04 -0.84 -0.60
N ASP A 127 -6.97 -1.64 -0.45
CA ASP A 127 -5.63 -1.29 -0.94
C ASP A 127 -5.56 -1.15 -2.45
N VAL A 128 -6.44 -1.85 -3.17
CA VAL A 128 -6.55 -1.76 -4.64
C VAL A 128 -7.59 -0.73 -5.11
N GLY A 129 -8.08 0.11 -4.20
CA GLY A 129 -8.96 1.23 -4.52
C GLY A 129 -10.44 0.87 -4.72
N VAL A 130 -10.85 -0.34 -4.36
CA VAL A 130 -12.27 -0.71 -4.38
C VAL A 130 -12.91 -0.35 -3.04
N VAL A 131 -13.64 0.75 -3.03
CA VAL A 131 -14.38 1.22 -1.85
C VAL A 131 -15.82 0.74 -1.94
N ASN A 132 -16.32 0.15 -0.86
CA ASN A 132 -17.74 -0.17 -0.70
C ASN A 132 -18.41 0.98 0.06
N ASP A 133 -19.05 1.89 -0.66
CA ASP A 133 -19.72 3.07 -0.08
C ASP A 133 -20.88 2.70 0.87
N ALA A 134 -21.42 1.48 0.73
CA ALA A 134 -22.59 1.04 1.50
C ALA A 134 -22.27 0.58 2.94
N ASN A 135 -20.99 0.37 3.29
CA ASN A 135 -20.64 -0.15 4.61
C ASN A 135 -19.24 0.30 5.01
N PRO A 136 -19.10 1.39 5.78
CA PRO A 136 -17.81 1.83 6.27
C PRO A 136 -17.22 0.73 7.16
N THR A 137 -16.06 0.23 6.74
CA THR A 137 -15.35 -0.85 7.44
C THR A 137 -14.81 -0.32 8.76
N SER A 138 -15.08 -0.99 9.88
CA SER A 138 -14.52 -0.60 11.18
C SER A 138 -12.99 -0.77 11.19
N SER A 139 -12.31 -0.02 12.04
CA SER A 139 -10.85 -0.12 12.21
C SER A 139 -10.38 -1.55 12.48
N ASP A 140 -11.15 -2.31 13.27
CA ASP A 140 -10.84 -3.70 13.60
C ASP A 140 -11.01 -4.62 12.38
N ALA A 141 -12.00 -4.37 11.53
CA ALA A 141 -12.20 -5.13 10.31
C ALA A 141 -11.09 -4.84 9.28
N ILE A 142 -10.58 -3.60 9.19
CA ILE A 142 -9.42 -3.25 8.35
C ILE A 142 -8.18 -3.99 8.85
N LEU A 143 -7.94 -3.99 10.16
CA LEU A 143 -6.83 -4.73 10.76
C LEU A 143 -6.94 -6.24 10.49
N ALA A 144 -8.13 -6.83 10.64
CA ALA A 144 -8.36 -8.24 10.35
C ALA A 144 -8.11 -8.58 8.88
N GLN A 145 -8.53 -7.72 7.95
CA GLN A 145 -8.28 -7.90 6.51
C GLN A 145 -6.79 -7.82 6.16
N SER A 146 -6.02 -6.98 6.83
CA SER A 146 -4.58 -6.82 6.58
C SER A 146 -3.72 -7.95 7.15
N GLN A 147 -4.26 -8.87 7.97
CA GLN A 147 -3.51 -9.95 8.62
C GLN A 147 -2.75 -10.84 7.62
N THR A 148 -3.33 -11.14 6.47
CA THR A 148 -2.66 -11.95 5.44
C THR A 148 -1.40 -11.26 4.94
N LEU A 149 -1.46 -9.94 4.69
CA LEU A 149 -0.32 -9.15 4.25
C LEU A 149 0.75 -9.07 5.35
N VAL A 150 0.32 -8.89 6.61
CA VAL A 150 1.22 -8.88 7.79
C VAL A 150 1.98 -10.19 7.91
N LEU A 151 1.30 -11.34 7.81
CA LEU A 151 1.93 -12.66 7.86
C LEU A 151 2.94 -12.86 6.72
N LEU A 152 2.61 -12.43 5.50
CA LEU A 152 3.52 -12.48 4.36
C LEU A 152 4.75 -11.59 4.57
N ALA A 153 4.58 -10.41 5.17
CA ALA A 153 5.68 -9.51 5.50
C ALA A 153 6.57 -10.10 6.61
N GLN A 154 5.99 -10.69 7.65
CA GLN A 154 6.74 -11.39 8.71
C GLN A 154 7.55 -12.56 8.16
N GLN A 155 6.95 -13.37 7.29
CA GLN A 155 7.66 -14.47 6.63
C GLN A 155 8.83 -13.98 5.78
N LEU A 156 8.66 -12.86 5.07
CA LEU A 156 9.73 -12.22 4.30
C LEU A 156 10.85 -11.71 5.22
N ASN A 157 10.48 -11.05 6.32
CA ASN A 157 11.43 -10.52 7.30
C ASN A 157 12.26 -11.63 7.95
N THR A 158 11.64 -12.75 8.30
CA THR A 158 12.35 -13.92 8.86
C THR A 158 13.41 -14.44 7.87
N GLY A 159 13.03 -14.67 6.62
CA GLY A 159 13.98 -15.16 5.60
C GLY A 159 15.08 -14.15 5.28
N ASN A 160 14.74 -12.87 5.18
CA ASN A 160 15.72 -11.81 4.91
C ASN A 160 16.58 -11.49 6.13
N GLY A 161 16.09 -11.73 7.34
CA GLY A 161 16.84 -11.53 8.59
C GLY A 161 18.11 -12.36 8.63
N ASP A 162 18.06 -13.61 8.21
CA ASP A 162 19.23 -14.48 8.14
C ASP A 162 20.24 -14.02 7.08
N ALA A 163 19.75 -13.57 5.92
CA ALA A 163 20.61 -13.02 4.88
C ALA A 163 21.29 -11.71 5.34
N LEU A 164 20.55 -10.81 5.98
CA LEU A 164 21.09 -9.55 6.53
C LEU A 164 22.10 -9.82 7.65
N ARG A 165 21.88 -10.82 8.51
CA ARG A 165 22.85 -11.26 9.51
C ARG A 165 24.15 -11.70 8.84
N THR A 166 24.07 -12.48 7.78
CA THR A 166 25.23 -12.92 7.02
C THR A 166 25.98 -11.75 6.39
N ILE A 167 25.27 -10.77 5.83
CA ILE A 167 25.85 -9.54 5.27
C ILE A 167 26.56 -8.74 6.37
N ALA A 168 25.96 -8.57 7.55
CA ALA A 168 26.55 -7.84 8.67
C ALA A 168 27.85 -8.51 9.14
N ARG A 169 27.84 -9.84 9.29
CA ARG A 169 29.06 -10.63 9.64
C ARG A 169 30.16 -10.46 8.59
N MET A 170 29.81 -10.48 7.30
CA MET A 170 30.79 -10.22 6.24
C MET A 170 31.36 -8.80 6.33
N ALA A 171 30.53 -7.81 6.60
CA ALA A 171 30.98 -6.42 6.75
C ALA A 171 31.93 -6.25 7.94
N GLN A 172 31.63 -6.86 9.08
CA GLN A 172 32.50 -6.84 10.27
C GLN A 172 33.84 -7.54 9.99
N ALA A 173 33.80 -8.71 9.36
CA ALA A 173 35.01 -9.44 9.00
C ALA A 173 35.92 -8.64 8.05
N ILE A 174 35.34 -7.90 7.08
CA ILE A 174 36.08 -7.01 6.19
C ILE A 174 36.69 -5.84 6.98
N ALA A 175 35.92 -5.19 7.85
CA ALA A 175 36.38 -4.06 8.65
C ALA A 175 37.57 -4.45 9.56
N ARG A 176 37.54 -5.64 10.11
CA ARG A 176 38.62 -6.20 10.96
C ARG A 176 39.74 -6.87 10.16
N LYS A 177 39.58 -7.08 8.87
CA LYS A 177 40.53 -7.81 7.99
C LYS A 177 40.75 -9.26 8.44
N VAL A 178 39.73 -9.90 8.99
CA VAL A 178 39.71 -11.30 9.45
C VAL A 178 38.77 -12.16 8.59
N THR A 179 38.78 -13.47 8.79
CA THR A 179 37.81 -14.38 8.18
C THR A 179 36.54 -14.46 9.01
N LEU A 180 35.45 -15.01 8.44
CA LEU A 180 34.17 -15.17 9.16
C LEU A 180 34.31 -16.06 10.42
N ASP A 181 35.22 -17.04 10.38
CA ASP A 181 35.46 -17.98 11.48
C ASP A 181 36.25 -17.35 12.64
N GLU A 182 36.97 -16.25 12.38
CA GLU A 182 37.75 -15.51 13.37
C GLU A 182 36.96 -14.42 14.09
N LEU A 183 35.67 -14.21 13.73
CA LEU A 183 34.78 -13.31 14.45
C LEU A 183 34.46 -13.86 15.85
N THR A 184 34.42 -12.98 16.85
CA THR A 184 34.04 -13.33 18.21
C THR A 184 32.54 -13.70 18.29
N GLU A 185 32.12 -14.37 19.35
CA GLU A 185 30.70 -14.72 19.55
C GLU A 185 29.80 -13.49 19.56
N GLU A 186 30.22 -12.42 20.23
CA GLU A 186 29.48 -11.13 20.27
C GLU A 186 29.30 -10.52 18.87
N GLU A 187 30.32 -10.63 18.01
CA GLU A 187 30.26 -10.14 16.63
C GLU A 187 29.42 -11.02 15.73
N ARG A 188 29.29 -12.30 16.06
CA ARG A 188 28.40 -13.24 15.36
C ARG A 188 26.96 -13.09 15.77
N ASP A 189 26.69 -12.57 16.99
CA ASP A 189 25.36 -12.39 17.53
C ASP A 189 24.70 -11.08 17.09
N VAL A 190 24.81 -10.79 15.79
CA VAL A 190 24.12 -9.67 15.13
C VAL A 190 22.78 -10.16 14.59
N MET A 191 21.72 -9.48 14.97
CA MET A 191 20.36 -9.78 14.48
C MET A 191 19.80 -8.62 13.68
N ALA A 192 19.09 -8.92 12.59
CA ALA A 192 18.32 -7.91 11.87
C ALA A 192 17.04 -7.60 12.65
N HIS A 193 16.84 -6.33 12.99
CA HIS A 193 15.62 -5.86 13.61
C HIS A 193 14.69 -5.24 12.57
N PHE A 194 13.47 -5.78 12.47
CA PHE A 194 12.42 -5.27 11.59
C PHE A 194 11.33 -4.63 12.43
N LYS A 195 10.80 -3.50 11.96
CA LYS A 195 9.58 -2.96 12.55
C LYS A 195 8.44 -3.96 12.38
N ASN A 196 7.52 -4.00 13.36
CA ASN A 196 6.33 -4.83 13.25
C ASN A 196 5.50 -4.38 12.04
N PRO A 197 5.24 -5.26 11.05
CA PRO A 197 4.45 -4.89 9.87
C PRO A 197 2.97 -4.67 10.19
N ALA A 198 2.46 -5.20 11.31
CA ALA A 198 1.15 -4.84 11.82
C ALA A 198 1.22 -3.41 12.37
N MET A 199 0.30 -2.55 11.92
CA MET A 199 0.09 -1.22 12.52
C MET A 199 -1.06 -1.31 13.53
N PRO A 200 -0.81 -1.68 14.80
CA PRO A 200 -1.85 -1.64 15.80
C PRO A 200 -2.31 -0.18 15.98
N SER A 201 -3.58 0.04 16.30
CA SER A 201 -4.04 1.39 16.61
C SER A 201 -3.26 1.91 17.83
N VAL A 202 -2.93 3.20 17.83
CA VAL A 202 -2.19 3.84 18.94
C VAL A 202 -2.86 3.58 20.29
N ALA A 203 -4.20 3.54 20.31
CA ALA A 203 -4.96 3.25 21.53
C ALA A 203 -4.72 1.82 22.06
N VAL A 204 -4.73 0.81 21.18
CA VAL A 204 -4.47 -0.59 21.56
C VAL A 204 -3.03 -0.77 22.04
N THR A 205 -2.09 -0.11 21.38
CA THR A 205 -0.68 -0.16 21.78
C THR A 205 -0.46 0.51 23.13
N ALA A 206 -1.09 1.68 23.35
CA ALA A 206 -0.99 2.40 24.64
C ALA A 206 -1.61 1.60 25.79
N ASP A 207 -2.78 0.97 25.60
CA ASP A 207 -3.41 0.13 26.64
C ASP A 207 -2.56 -1.10 26.97
N ALA A 208 -2.02 -1.77 25.96
CA ALA A 208 -1.09 -2.89 26.15
C ALA A 208 0.19 -2.43 26.90
N ALA A 209 0.74 -1.28 26.52
CA ALA A 209 1.92 -0.71 27.17
C ALA A 209 1.69 -0.41 28.64
N ILE A 210 0.57 0.21 29.00
CA ILE A 210 0.20 0.50 30.39
C ILE A 210 0.10 -0.80 31.20
N LYS A 211 -0.54 -1.83 30.66
CA LYS A 211 -0.68 -3.14 31.34
C LYS A 211 0.67 -3.84 31.55
N ILE A 212 1.56 -3.78 30.58
CA ILE A 212 2.91 -4.36 30.69
C ILE A 212 3.75 -3.56 31.69
N ALA A 213 3.71 -2.22 31.62
CA ALA A 213 4.45 -1.35 32.54
C ALA A 213 4.01 -1.54 34.00
N SER A 214 2.70 -1.74 34.23
CA SER A 214 2.19 -2.02 35.57
C SER A 214 2.59 -3.39 36.10
N ALA A 215 2.76 -4.40 35.24
CA ALA A 215 3.16 -5.74 35.61
C ALA A 215 4.70 -5.89 35.78
N ARG A 216 5.50 -5.11 35.03
CA ARG A 216 6.97 -5.15 35.01
C ARG A 216 7.55 -3.75 34.84
N GLN A 217 7.68 -3.02 35.95
CA GLN A 217 8.19 -1.63 35.92
C GLN A 217 9.61 -1.52 35.38
N GLU A 218 10.50 -2.48 35.66
CA GLU A 218 11.86 -2.50 35.14
C GLU A 218 11.89 -2.62 33.60
N PHE A 219 10.99 -3.42 33.02
CA PHE A 219 10.89 -3.58 31.58
C PHE A 219 10.39 -2.30 30.89
N ALA A 220 9.53 -1.53 31.55
CA ALA A 220 9.03 -0.26 31.03
C ALA A 220 10.15 0.78 30.81
N ALA A 221 11.28 0.64 31.52
CA ALA A 221 12.44 1.51 31.36
C ALA A 221 13.41 1.07 30.25
N THR A 222 13.11 0.01 29.50
CA THR A 222 14.01 -0.51 28.46
C THR A 222 13.71 0.09 27.07
N ASP A 223 14.74 0.16 26.20
CA ASP A 223 14.58 0.59 24.81
C ASP A 223 13.66 -0.35 24.04
N THR A 224 13.70 -1.65 24.32
CA THR A 224 12.81 -2.66 23.73
C THR A 224 11.34 -2.36 24.02
N PHE A 225 11.01 -1.85 25.20
CA PHE A 225 9.64 -1.43 25.52
C PHE A 225 9.22 -0.21 24.70
N LEU A 226 10.09 0.78 24.56
CA LEU A 226 9.83 1.96 23.73
C LEU A 226 9.64 1.60 22.25
N GLU A 227 10.46 0.69 21.72
CA GLU A 227 10.28 0.16 20.35
C GLU A 227 8.94 -0.58 20.18
N MET A 228 8.53 -1.37 21.18
CA MET A 228 7.26 -2.08 21.14
C MET A 228 6.04 -1.14 21.13
N ILE A 229 6.14 0.02 21.78
CA ILE A 229 5.11 1.08 21.74
C ILE A 229 5.08 1.79 20.36
N GLY A 230 6.17 1.73 19.59
CA GLY A 230 6.24 2.29 18.25
C GLY A 230 7.19 3.47 18.10
N PHE A 231 7.99 3.81 19.14
CA PHE A 231 9.05 4.80 19.01
C PHE A 231 10.15 4.28 18.09
N ASP A 232 10.68 5.15 17.25
CA ASP A 232 11.82 4.81 16.41
C ASP A 232 13.15 5.03 17.18
N GLN A 233 14.23 4.49 16.63
CA GLN A 233 15.57 4.60 17.25
C GLN A 233 16.04 6.05 17.44
N ALA A 234 15.58 6.98 16.60
CA ALA A 234 15.94 8.40 16.74
C ALA A 234 15.22 9.03 17.93
N ASP A 235 13.95 8.68 18.12
CA ASP A 235 13.15 9.14 19.26
C ASP A 235 13.65 8.54 20.56
N ILE A 236 13.99 7.25 20.58
CA ILE A 236 14.57 6.59 21.76
C ILE A 236 15.88 7.26 22.19
N ARG A 237 16.77 7.58 21.23
CA ARG A 237 18.00 8.31 21.53
C ARG A 237 17.74 9.69 22.12
N ARG A 238 16.73 10.40 21.62
CA ARG A 238 16.32 11.71 22.15
C ARG A 238 15.81 11.60 23.58
N ILE A 239 14.93 10.62 23.84
CA ILE A 239 14.40 10.34 25.16
C ILE A 239 15.55 10.06 26.13
N ARG A 240 16.47 9.17 25.77
CA ARG A 240 17.63 8.83 26.62
C ARG A 240 18.55 10.02 26.89
N ALA A 241 18.83 10.82 25.86
CA ALA A 241 19.63 12.01 26.03
C ALA A 241 18.96 13.04 26.97
N GLN A 242 17.64 13.12 26.93
CA GLN A 242 16.87 14.02 27.78
C GLN A 242 16.85 13.51 29.24
N GLU A 243 16.62 12.20 29.43
CA GLU A 243 16.71 11.55 30.76
C GLU A 243 18.08 11.75 31.41
N GLN A 244 19.16 11.56 30.65
CA GLN A 244 20.53 11.80 31.14
C GLN A 244 20.77 13.24 31.56
N ARG A 245 20.26 14.22 30.80
CA ARG A 245 20.35 15.64 31.17
C ARG A 245 19.62 15.94 32.48
N VAL A 246 18.40 15.41 32.62
CA VAL A 246 17.58 15.62 33.83
C VAL A 246 18.29 15.00 35.06
N ARG A 247 18.81 13.75 34.94
CA ARG A 247 19.58 13.12 36.00
C ARG A 247 20.84 13.92 36.36
N GLY A 248 21.56 14.42 35.35
CA GLY A 248 22.73 15.25 35.57
C GLY A 248 22.41 16.55 36.32
N GLN A 249 21.28 17.19 36.00
CA GLN A 249 20.83 18.37 36.75
C GLN A 249 20.41 18.05 38.18
N GLN A 250 19.72 16.91 38.40
CA GLN A 250 19.37 16.49 39.76
C GLN A 250 20.59 16.26 40.62
N VAL A 251 21.60 15.54 40.09
CA VAL A 251 22.85 15.29 40.84
C VAL A 251 23.57 16.62 41.17
N LEU A 252 23.60 17.57 40.25
CA LEU A 252 24.19 18.89 40.53
C LEU A 252 23.44 19.65 41.62
N MET A 253 22.11 19.63 41.62
CA MET A 253 21.30 20.24 42.66
C MET A 253 21.47 19.56 44.02
N GLU A 254 21.61 18.23 44.06
CA GLU A 254 21.91 17.49 45.28
C GLU A 254 23.29 17.87 45.83
N MET A 255 24.31 17.97 44.98
CA MET A 255 25.65 18.40 45.35
C MET A 255 25.70 19.84 45.88
N GLU A 256 24.96 20.77 45.26
CA GLU A 256 24.82 22.15 45.74
C GLU A 256 24.12 22.21 47.10
N ASN A 257 23.05 21.44 47.32
CA ASN A 257 22.34 21.41 48.59
C ASN A 257 23.20 20.80 49.70
N ASP A 258 23.99 19.76 49.40
CA ASP A 258 24.91 19.15 50.37
C ASP A 258 26.06 20.09 50.72
N ALA A 259 26.58 20.87 49.74
CA ALA A 259 27.59 21.87 50.02
C ALA A 259 27.08 23.03 50.91
N ASP A 260 25.84 23.50 50.64
CA ASP A 260 25.19 24.55 51.44
C ASP A 260 24.89 24.08 52.88
N ASN A 261 24.51 22.80 52.99
CA ASN A 261 24.22 22.21 54.32
C ASN A 261 25.50 21.99 55.15
N SER A 262 26.61 21.66 54.49
CA SER A 262 27.93 21.52 55.14
C SER A 262 28.44 22.85 55.66
N GLN A 263 28.22 23.96 54.89
CA GLN A 263 28.61 25.33 55.32
C GLN A 263 27.74 25.91 56.43
N ARG A 264 26.57 25.38 56.69
CA ARG A 264 25.68 25.79 57.80
C ARG A 264 25.96 25.06 59.09
N LEU A 265 26.78 24.03 59.08
CA LEU A 265 27.14 23.23 60.23
C LEU A 265 28.52 23.56 60.83
N GLU A 266 29.29 24.45 60.15
CA GLU A 266 30.46 25.13 60.68
C GLU A 266 30.11 26.53 61.25
#